data_d46a9482a201d2e1e2a42a3e150aa4b2
#
_entry.id   d46a9482a201d2e1e2a42a3e150aa4b2
#
_cell.length_a   1.000
_cell.length_b   1.000
_cell.length_c   1.000
_cell.angle_alpha   90.00
_cell.angle_beta   90.00
_cell.angle_gamma   90.00
#
_symmetry.space_group_name_H-M   'P 1'
#
loop_
_entity.id
_entity.type
_entity.pdbx_description
1 polymer ?
#
loop_
_entity_poly.entity_id
_entity_poly.type
_entity_poly.pdbx_seq_one_letter_code
_entity_poly.pdbx_strand_id
1 'polypeptide(L)'
;MSRKVITRREFIKGTAALAGATLLSSCTTGPLAKGRKPTAVDQVPLGKTGLKLSRLGFGTGSRGGSIQRALGANEFNRLIRYAYDQGITYIDTSETYRTHTMVGEAIKGLPREKLFIQSKMPGLPEKPLDKIDRYRQELGVDYIDSLLAHCAVRADWEEERKRLLDAFEEAKARKIIRAHGVSCHTLPALTKAARLDWVDVNLVRINPQGAHIDTPVEQWDAESNASHLPAVLEQIKVMRQNRHGVIGMKIIGNGDFTQPEDREKSIRFTMQSGLVDAVVIGFKSTAEIDEAILRINNALARTA
;
A
#
# COMPACT_ATOMS: atom_id res chain seq x y z
N MET A 1 5.74 33.61 60.99
CA MET A 1 5.99 33.57 59.56
C MET A 1 4.66 33.73 58.81
N SER A 2 4.39 34.97 58.32
CA SER A 2 3.10 35.31 57.72
C SER A 2 3.17 34.94 56.22
N ARG A 3 2.23 34.07 55.77
CA ARG A 3 2.05 33.76 54.34
C ARG A 3 1.31 34.91 53.64
N LYS A 4 1.98 35.63 52.74
CA LYS A 4 1.35 36.59 51.83
C LYS A 4 0.45 35.86 50.83
N VAL A 5 -0.84 36.14 50.87
CA VAL A 5 -1.82 35.69 49.88
C VAL A 5 -1.79 36.65 48.73
N ILE A 6 -1.41 36.16 47.54
CA ILE A 6 -1.40 36.96 46.30
C ILE A 6 -2.84 37.04 45.77
N THR A 7 -3.33 38.28 45.57
CA THR A 7 -4.69 38.49 45.07
C THR A 7 -4.78 38.33 43.55
N ARG A 8 -5.96 38.00 43.02
CA ARG A 8 -6.24 37.85 41.59
C ARG A 8 -5.78 39.06 40.73
N ARG A 9 -5.75 40.23 41.31
CA ARG A 9 -5.36 41.47 40.64
C ARG A 9 -3.83 41.63 40.46
N GLU A 10 -3.04 41.01 41.34
CA GLU A 10 -1.58 41.00 41.26
C GLU A 10 -1.10 39.90 40.29
N PHE A 11 -1.86 38.81 40.16
CA PHE A 11 -1.60 37.76 39.18
C PHE A 11 -1.80 38.25 37.72
N ILE A 12 -2.81 39.13 37.50
CA ILE A 12 -3.11 39.65 36.15
C ILE A 12 -2.11 40.73 35.72
N LYS A 13 -1.44 41.43 36.66
CA LYS A 13 -0.43 42.44 36.32
C LYS A 13 0.96 41.86 35.99
N GLY A 14 1.21 40.61 36.33
CA GLY A 14 2.46 39.92 36.03
C GLY A 14 2.53 39.20 34.66
N THR A 15 1.38 39.13 33.94
CA THR A 15 1.29 38.39 32.66
C THR A 15 1.20 39.30 31.42
N ALA A 16 1.36 40.63 31.56
CA ALA A 16 1.20 41.57 30.45
C ALA A 16 2.53 42.00 29.78
N ALA A 17 3.64 41.27 29.95
CA ALA A 17 4.94 41.64 29.39
C ALA A 17 5.61 40.54 28.57
N LEU A 18 4.82 39.62 27.96
CA LEU A 18 5.35 38.59 27.02
C LEU A 18 4.33 38.34 25.88
N ALA A 19 3.89 39.41 25.23
CA ALA A 19 3.16 39.30 23.97
C ALA A 19 3.96 40.01 22.88
N GLY A 20 4.78 39.26 22.16
CA GLY A 20 5.59 39.83 21.09
C GLY A 20 6.63 38.88 20.50
N ALA A 21 6.33 37.60 20.43
CA ALA A 21 7.07 36.69 19.55
C ALA A 21 6.07 35.82 18.80
N THR A 22 5.66 36.30 17.63
CA THR A 22 5.03 35.46 16.60
C THR A 22 6.03 34.38 16.23
N LEU A 23 5.89 33.21 16.85
CA LEU A 23 6.49 31.98 16.34
C LEU A 23 5.82 31.68 15.01
N LEU A 24 6.37 32.23 13.93
CA LEU A 24 6.30 31.62 12.62
C LEU A 24 6.93 30.22 12.79
N SER A 25 6.10 29.21 13.03
CA SER A 25 6.47 27.81 12.86
C SER A 25 6.80 27.65 11.37
N SER A 26 8.00 28.08 10.99
CA SER A 26 8.61 27.60 9.77
C SER A 26 8.69 26.08 9.93
N CYS A 27 7.88 25.35 9.15
CA CYS A 27 8.17 23.97 8.82
C CYS A 27 9.57 23.97 8.19
N THR A 28 10.60 23.96 9.01
CA THR A 28 11.91 23.55 8.57
C THR A 28 11.76 22.10 8.18
N THR A 29 11.61 21.84 6.88
CA THR A 29 12.07 20.60 6.29
C THR A 29 13.52 20.51 6.70
N GLY A 30 13.79 19.83 7.82
CA GLY A 30 15.15 19.52 8.25
C GLY A 30 15.86 18.90 7.06
N PRO A 31 17.14 19.23 6.82
CA PRO A 31 17.88 18.61 5.72
C PRO A 31 17.77 17.10 5.91
N LEU A 32 17.29 16.42 4.86
CA LEU A 32 17.38 14.97 4.75
C LEU A 32 18.81 14.62 5.19
N ALA A 33 18.94 13.80 6.22
CA ALA A 33 20.25 13.40 6.76
C ALA A 33 21.07 12.89 5.57
N LYS A 34 22.04 13.71 5.14
CA LYS A 34 22.93 13.38 4.04
C LYS A 34 23.65 12.10 4.43
N GLY A 35 23.34 10.98 3.75
CA GLY A 35 24.14 9.77 3.84
C GLY A 35 23.42 8.44 4.03
N ARG A 36 22.12 8.39 4.39
CA ARG A 36 21.46 7.08 4.51
C ARG A 36 20.95 6.61 3.14
N LYS A 37 21.45 5.46 2.68
CA LYS A 37 20.95 4.84 1.46
C LYS A 37 19.49 4.40 1.65
N PRO A 38 18.62 4.57 0.64
CA PRO A 38 17.24 4.09 0.71
C PRO A 38 17.20 2.56 0.82
N THR A 39 16.19 2.06 1.55
CA THR A 39 16.03 0.63 1.84
C THR A 39 14.63 0.11 1.49
N ALA A 40 14.50 -1.22 1.45
CA ALA A 40 13.22 -1.92 1.25
C ALA A 40 12.19 -1.62 2.34
N VAL A 41 12.64 -1.29 3.55
CA VAL A 41 11.78 -1.10 4.72
C VAL A 41 11.57 0.36 5.10
N ASP A 42 12.10 1.30 4.31
CA ASP A 42 11.83 2.72 4.52
C ASP A 42 10.34 3.01 4.39
N GLN A 43 9.84 3.87 5.29
CA GLN A 43 8.48 4.39 5.21
C GLN A 43 8.41 5.46 4.11
N VAL A 44 7.78 5.11 3.01
CA VAL A 44 7.65 5.99 1.83
C VAL A 44 6.26 6.61 1.75
N PRO A 45 6.12 7.84 1.24
CA PRO A 45 4.81 8.44 1.01
C PRO A 45 4.08 7.70 -0.11
N LEU A 46 2.76 7.58 0.00
CA LEU A 46 1.87 6.95 -0.99
C LEU A 46 1.12 8.03 -1.77
N GLY A 47 1.68 8.50 -2.86
CA GLY A 47 1.10 9.55 -3.68
C GLY A 47 0.65 10.79 -2.87
N LYS A 48 -0.56 11.28 -3.16
CA LYS A 48 -1.19 12.44 -2.47
C LYS A 48 -1.99 12.08 -1.21
N THR A 49 -2.01 10.81 -0.79
CA THR A 49 -2.88 10.32 0.31
C THR A 49 -2.51 10.84 1.69
N GLY A 50 -1.30 11.35 1.88
CA GLY A 50 -0.75 11.68 3.20
C GLY A 50 -0.35 10.45 4.04
N LEU A 51 -0.55 9.24 3.53
CA LEU A 51 -0.19 7.99 4.19
C LEU A 51 1.25 7.58 3.86
N LYS A 52 1.82 6.78 4.74
CA LYS A 52 3.14 6.15 4.55
C LYS A 52 3.03 4.64 4.76
N LEU A 53 3.87 3.89 4.05
CA LEU A 53 3.96 2.44 4.18
C LEU A 53 5.42 2.01 3.94
N SER A 54 5.81 0.81 4.39
CA SER A 54 7.13 0.27 4.00
C SER A 54 7.19 0.05 2.49
N ARG A 55 8.34 0.38 1.87
CA ARG A 55 8.53 0.24 0.41
C ARG A 55 8.27 -1.19 -0.08
N LEU A 56 8.64 -2.20 0.70
CA LEU A 56 8.26 -3.59 0.48
C LEU A 56 7.07 -3.95 1.36
N GLY A 57 6.04 -4.54 0.75
CA GLY A 57 4.87 -5.10 1.43
C GLY A 57 4.85 -6.61 1.42
N PHE A 58 4.25 -7.20 2.45
CA PHE A 58 3.94 -8.63 2.52
C PHE A 58 2.59 -8.91 1.85
N GLY A 59 2.61 -9.60 0.71
CA GLY A 59 1.41 -10.00 -0.02
C GLY A 59 0.88 -11.35 0.42
N THR A 60 -0.44 -11.45 0.58
CA THR A 60 -1.10 -12.71 0.93
C THR A 60 -1.84 -13.36 -0.24
N GLY A 61 -1.65 -12.84 -1.46
CA GLY A 61 -2.45 -13.18 -2.64
C GLY A 61 -1.78 -14.08 -3.68
N SER A 62 -0.64 -14.71 -3.39
CA SER A 62 0.03 -15.59 -4.34
C SER A 62 -0.89 -16.73 -4.77
N ARG A 63 -1.11 -16.86 -6.10
CA ARG A 63 -2.08 -17.82 -6.68
C ARG A 63 -3.46 -17.76 -5.98
N GLY A 64 -4.02 -16.53 -5.83
CA GLY A 64 -5.29 -16.32 -5.15
C GLY A 64 -5.27 -16.64 -3.65
N GLY A 65 -4.10 -16.53 -3.00
CA GLY A 65 -3.90 -16.78 -1.57
C GLY A 65 -3.69 -18.26 -1.23
N SER A 66 -3.71 -19.16 -2.20
CA SER A 66 -3.54 -20.61 -1.94
C SER A 66 -2.18 -20.94 -1.33
N ILE A 67 -1.12 -20.24 -1.77
CA ILE A 67 0.24 -20.46 -1.25
C ILE A 67 0.30 -20.10 0.25
N GLN A 68 -0.21 -18.94 0.63
CA GLN A 68 -0.16 -18.48 2.01
C GLN A 68 -1.06 -19.32 2.94
N ARG A 69 -2.25 -19.72 2.47
CA ARG A 69 -3.12 -20.63 3.24
C ARG A 69 -2.50 -22.01 3.45
N ALA A 70 -1.75 -22.52 2.46
CA ALA A 70 -1.08 -23.81 2.55
C ALA A 70 0.03 -23.87 3.62
N LEU A 71 0.54 -22.71 4.07
CA LEU A 71 1.50 -22.63 5.18
C LEU A 71 0.89 -23.06 6.52
N GLY A 72 -0.45 -22.99 6.65
CA GLY A 72 -1.12 -23.14 7.93
C GLY A 72 -0.94 -21.92 8.85
N ALA A 73 -1.77 -21.84 9.91
CA ALA A 73 -1.86 -20.66 10.75
C ALA A 73 -0.54 -20.31 11.46
N ASN A 74 0.17 -21.31 11.98
CA ASN A 74 1.39 -21.09 12.77
C ASN A 74 2.52 -20.50 11.92
N GLU A 75 2.78 -21.10 10.77
CA GLU A 75 3.86 -20.65 9.88
C GLU A 75 3.52 -19.30 9.24
N PHE A 76 2.27 -19.09 8.83
CA PHE A 76 1.82 -17.79 8.33
C PHE A 76 2.02 -16.68 9.38
N ASN A 77 1.61 -16.93 10.63
CA ASN A 77 1.80 -16.01 11.74
C ASN A 77 3.30 -15.70 11.96
N ARG A 78 4.15 -16.75 11.98
CA ARG A 78 5.59 -16.60 12.12
C ARG A 78 6.19 -15.72 11.00
N LEU A 79 5.76 -15.91 9.76
CA LEU A 79 6.26 -15.13 8.63
C LEU A 79 5.83 -13.66 8.67
N ILE A 80 4.58 -13.36 9.00
CA ILE A 80 4.10 -11.97 9.15
C ILE A 80 4.88 -11.27 10.27
N ARG A 81 5.09 -11.93 11.41
CA ARG A 81 5.86 -11.35 12.54
C ARG A 81 7.31 -11.16 12.18
N TYR A 82 7.92 -12.13 11.51
CA TYR A 82 9.28 -11.99 11.01
C TYR A 82 9.41 -10.80 10.05
N ALA A 83 8.49 -10.67 9.10
CA ALA A 83 8.47 -9.53 8.18
C ALA A 83 8.36 -8.19 8.92
N TYR A 84 7.47 -8.11 9.93
CA TYR A 84 7.33 -6.94 10.77
C TYR A 84 8.62 -6.61 11.54
N ASP A 85 9.29 -7.61 12.13
CA ASP A 85 10.57 -7.45 12.85
C ASP A 85 11.70 -6.98 11.91
N GLN A 86 11.65 -7.35 10.61
CA GLN A 86 12.53 -6.81 9.58
C GLN A 86 12.17 -5.38 9.13
N GLY A 87 11.05 -4.81 9.59
CA GLY A 87 10.59 -3.46 9.25
C GLY A 87 9.57 -3.39 8.12
N ILE A 88 9.05 -4.52 7.64
CA ILE A 88 7.94 -4.57 6.67
C ILE A 88 6.64 -4.34 7.43
N THR A 89 6.05 -3.16 7.27
CA THR A 89 4.81 -2.76 7.95
C THR A 89 3.59 -2.76 7.03
N TYR A 90 3.79 -2.90 5.74
CA TYR A 90 2.72 -2.99 4.74
C TYR A 90 2.30 -4.45 4.54
N ILE A 91 1.01 -4.73 4.74
CA ILE A 91 0.37 -6.03 4.51
C ILE A 91 -0.73 -5.85 3.48
N ASP A 92 -0.67 -6.66 2.41
CA ASP A 92 -1.67 -6.69 1.34
C ASP A 92 -2.49 -7.97 1.39
N THR A 93 -3.80 -7.83 1.48
CA THR A 93 -4.75 -8.94 1.48
C THR A 93 -5.96 -8.66 0.56
N SER A 94 -6.94 -9.53 0.56
CA SER A 94 -8.21 -9.40 -0.16
C SER A 94 -9.23 -10.41 0.36
N GLU A 95 -10.53 -10.12 0.23
CA GLU A 95 -11.59 -11.09 0.48
C GLU A 95 -11.37 -12.41 -0.28
N THR A 96 -11.00 -12.32 -1.57
CA THR A 96 -10.81 -13.50 -2.43
C THR A 96 -9.64 -14.38 -2.01
N TYR A 97 -8.68 -13.83 -1.28
CA TYR A 97 -7.52 -14.59 -0.79
C TYR A 97 -7.86 -15.44 0.43
N ARG A 98 -8.96 -15.11 1.13
CA ARG A 98 -9.42 -15.82 2.35
C ARG A 98 -8.34 -15.85 3.44
N THR A 99 -7.62 -14.74 3.59
CA THR A 99 -6.51 -14.61 4.55
C THR A 99 -6.74 -13.53 5.60
N HIS A 100 -7.89 -12.83 5.61
CA HIS A 100 -8.17 -11.77 6.59
C HIS A 100 -8.00 -12.23 8.03
N THR A 101 -8.65 -13.34 8.41
CA THR A 101 -8.56 -13.89 9.79
C THR A 101 -7.13 -14.31 10.13
N MET A 102 -6.39 -14.91 9.18
CA MET A 102 -4.99 -15.28 9.39
C MET A 102 -4.12 -14.03 9.60
N VAL A 103 -4.36 -12.95 8.83
CA VAL A 103 -3.68 -11.67 9.02
C VAL A 103 -4.04 -11.08 10.39
N GLY A 104 -5.33 -11.06 10.76
CA GLY A 104 -5.80 -10.56 12.04
C GLY A 104 -5.11 -11.24 13.22
N GLU A 105 -5.01 -12.57 13.21
CA GLU A 105 -4.31 -13.32 14.26
C GLU A 105 -2.81 -13.02 14.25
N ALA A 106 -2.19 -12.92 13.09
CA ALA A 106 -0.75 -12.66 12.96
C ALA A 106 -0.33 -11.28 13.49
N ILE A 107 -1.17 -10.25 13.30
CA ILE A 107 -0.89 -8.87 13.75
C ILE A 107 -1.35 -8.58 15.18
N LYS A 108 -2.03 -9.52 15.84
CA LYS A 108 -2.55 -9.33 17.20
C LYS A 108 -1.45 -8.92 18.19
N GLY A 109 -1.65 -7.77 18.83
CA GLY A 109 -0.67 -7.19 19.76
C GLY A 109 0.45 -6.37 19.09
N LEU A 110 0.49 -6.27 17.76
CA LEU A 110 1.35 -5.29 17.09
C LEU A 110 0.69 -3.89 17.14
N PRO A 111 1.48 -2.81 17.23
CA PRO A 111 0.94 -1.45 17.22
C PRO A 111 0.23 -1.17 15.88
N ARG A 112 -1.10 -1.00 15.91
CA ARG A 112 -1.94 -0.82 14.71
C ARG A 112 -1.51 0.39 13.88
N GLU A 113 -1.13 1.46 14.54
CA GLU A 113 -0.71 2.72 13.92
C GLU A 113 0.63 2.61 13.16
N LYS A 114 1.41 1.56 13.40
CA LYS A 114 2.63 1.25 12.65
C LYS A 114 2.39 0.38 11.43
N LEU A 115 1.20 -0.22 11.33
CA LEU A 115 0.84 -1.09 10.21
C LEU A 115 0.12 -0.30 9.11
N PHE A 116 0.40 -0.63 7.86
CA PHE A 116 -0.41 -0.25 6.71
C PHE A 116 -1.07 -1.51 6.17
N ILE A 117 -2.40 -1.61 6.32
CA ILE A 117 -3.17 -2.76 5.88
C ILE A 117 -4.00 -2.37 4.65
N GLN A 118 -3.75 -3.05 3.55
CA GLN A 118 -4.53 -2.94 2.31
C GLN A 118 -5.39 -4.16 2.11
N SER A 119 -6.67 -3.96 1.81
CA SER A 119 -7.56 -5.02 1.37
C SER A 119 -8.26 -4.68 0.06
N LYS A 120 -8.99 -5.64 -0.51
CA LYS A 120 -9.66 -5.47 -1.80
C LYS A 120 -11.03 -6.13 -1.76
N MET A 121 -12.02 -5.44 -2.34
CA MET A 121 -13.41 -5.92 -2.44
C MET A 121 -13.72 -6.32 -3.89
N PRO A 122 -14.04 -7.59 -4.15
CA PRO A 122 -14.40 -8.07 -5.48
C PRO A 122 -15.85 -7.74 -5.84
N GLY A 123 -16.09 -7.57 -7.13
CA GLY A 123 -17.43 -7.43 -7.70
C GLY A 123 -18.19 -6.21 -7.21
N LEU A 124 -19.51 -6.33 -7.16
CA LEU A 124 -20.45 -5.31 -6.69
C LEU A 124 -21.40 -5.95 -5.65
N PRO A 125 -21.02 -6.05 -4.39
CA PRO A 125 -21.89 -6.61 -3.37
C PRO A 125 -23.13 -5.75 -3.14
N GLU A 126 -24.19 -6.38 -2.65
CA GLU A 126 -25.44 -5.67 -2.36
C GLU A 126 -25.26 -4.61 -1.26
N LYS A 127 -24.49 -4.95 -0.22
CA LYS A 127 -24.21 -4.09 0.95
C LYS A 127 -22.71 -3.91 1.14
N PRO A 128 -22.05 -2.99 0.40
CA PRO A 128 -20.61 -2.83 0.50
C PRO A 128 -20.12 -2.40 1.89
N LEU A 129 -20.86 -1.55 2.61
CA LEU A 129 -20.48 -1.07 3.95
C LEU A 129 -20.48 -2.21 4.97
N ASP A 130 -21.49 -3.10 4.95
CA ASP A 130 -21.53 -4.28 5.83
C ASP A 130 -20.32 -5.19 5.58
N LYS A 131 -19.88 -5.29 4.31
CA LYS A 131 -18.66 -6.04 3.96
C LYS A 131 -17.41 -5.37 4.49
N ILE A 132 -17.30 -4.04 4.46
CA ILE A 132 -16.16 -3.32 5.05
C ILE A 132 -16.08 -3.59 6.54
N ASP A 133 -17.21 -3.54 7.25
CA ASP A 133 -17.26 -3.85 8.67
C ASP A 133 -16.87 -5.30 8.98
N ARG A 134 -17.32 -6.26 8.15
CA ARG A 134 -16.87 -7.64 8.25
C ARG A 134 -15.35 -7.78 8.07
N TYR A 135 -14.75 -7.09 7.07
CA TYR A 135 -13.30 -7.14 6.85
C TYR A 135 -12.54 -6.60 8.06
N ARG A 136 -13.02 -5.52 8.67
CA ARG A 136 -12.42 -4.98 9.91
C ARG A 136 -12.49 -5.97 11.07
N GLN A 137 -13.63 -6.65 11.23
CA GLN A 137 -13.81 -7.70 12.23
C GLN A 137 -12.88 -8.90 11.97
N GLU A 138 -12.82 -9.40 10.75
CA GLU A 138 -11.93 -10.50 10.35
C GLU A 138 -10.45 -10.16 10.57
N LEU A 139 -10.06 -8.91 10.31
CA LEU A 139 -8.70 -8.39 10.51
C LEU A 139 -8.42 -7.97 11.96
N GLY A 140 -9.46 -7.84 12.81
CA GLY A 140 -9.32 -7.36 14.19
C GLY A 140 -8.84 -5.91 14.28
N VAL A 141 -9.32 -5.01 13.39
CA VAL A 141 -8.88 -3.61 13.31
C VAL A 141 -10.06 -2.63 13.27
N ASP A 142 -9.84 -1.41 13.77
CA ASP A 142 -10.85 -0.35 13.73
C ASP A 142 -10.94 0.33 12.36
N TYR A 143 -9.89 0.31 11.58
CA TYR A 143 -9.83 0.90 10.24
C TYR A 143 -8.92 0.11 9.30
N ILE A 144 -9.13 0.26 7.99
CA ILE A 144 -8.27 -0.28 6.93
C ILE A 144 -7.56 0.91 6.26
N ASP A 145 -6.25 0.82 6.02
CA ASP A 145 -5.49 1.95 5.46
C ASP A 145 -5.81 2.19 4.00
N SER A 146 -5.96 1.13 3.20
CA SER A 146 -6.34 1.23 1.79
C SER A 146 -7.33 0.12 1.43
N LEU A 147 -8.45 0.49 0.80
CA LEU A 147 -9.43 -0.46 0.29
C LEU A 147 -9.61 -0.27 -1.22
N LEU A 148 -9.37 -1.34 -1.98
CA LEU A 148 -9.40 -1.29 -3.44
C LEU A 148 -10.60 -2.00 -4.03
N ALA A 149 -11.20 -1.45 -5.09
CA ALA A 149 -12.06 -2.19 -6.00
C ALA A 149 -11.18 -3.25 -6.70
N HIS A 150 -11.51 -4.54 -6.48
CA HIS A 150 -10.65 -5.64 -6.88
C HIS A 150 -10.90 -6.08 -8.32
N CYS A 151 -9.83 -6.26 -9.08
CA CYS A 151 -9.87 -6.86 -10.41
C CYS A 151 -10.80 -6.11 -11.36
N ALA A 152 -10.55 -4.82 -11.59
CA ALA A 152 -11.20 -4.08 -12.64
C ALA A 152 -10.65 -4.53 -14.00
N VAL A 153 -11.56 -4.89 -14.92
CA VAL A 153 -11.23 -5.49 -16.22
C VAL A 153 -11.76 -4.61 -17.36
N ARG A 154 -12.97 -4.08 -17.22
CA ARG A 154 -13.65 -3.29 -18.26
C ARG A 154 -13.20 -1.83 -18.24
N ALA A 155 -13.25 -1.15 -19.39
CA ALA A 155 -12.95 0.27 -19.47
C ALA A 155 -13.94 1.14 -18.67
N ASP A 156 -15.19 0.68 -18.56
CA ASP A 156 -16.30 1.35 -17.87
C ASP A 156 -16.51 0.85 -16.42
N TRP A 157 -15.49 0.24 -15.81
CA TRP A 157 -15.59 -0.36 -14.48
C TRP A 157 -16.07 0.60 -13.38
N GLU A 158 -15.81 1.88 -13.50
CA GLU A 158 -16.25 2.86 -12.51
C GLU A 158 -17.77 3.06 -12.55
N GLU A 159 -18.36 3.11 -13.74
CA GLU A 159 -19.80 3.22 -13.95
C GLU A 159 -20.49 1.95 -13.47
N GLU A 160 -19.97 0.78 -13.89
CA GLU A 160 -20.45 -0.53 -13.46
C GLU A 160 -20.46 -0.66 -11.94
N ARG A 161 -19.43 -0.15 -11.27
CA ARG A 161 -19.22 -0.28 -9.81
C ARG A 161 -19.56 0.98 -9.02
N LYS A 162 -20.29 1.93 -9.59
CA LYS A 162 -20.57 3.22 -8.95
C LYS A 162 -21.04 3.09 -7.50
N ARG A 163 -21.98 2.19 -7.19
CA ARG A 163 -22.45 1.95 -5.81
C ARG A 163 -21.33 1.50 -4.86
N LEU A 164 -20.35 0.74 -5.35
CA LEU A 164 -19.18 0.34 -4.58
C LEU A 164 -18.28 1.55 -4.29
N LEU A 165 -18.06 2.39 -5.31
CA LEU A 165 -17.24 3.59 -5.17
C LEU A 165 -17.86 4.59 -4.20
N ASP A 166 -19.18 4.81 -4.28
CA ASP A 166 -19.93 5.67 -3.35
C ASP A 166 -19.80 5.15 -1.90
N ALA A 167 -19.87 3.84 -1.69
CA ALA A 167 -19.70 3.23 -0.37
C ALA A 167 -18.26 3.39 0.16
N PHE A 168 -17.25 3.36 -0.72
CA PHE A 168 -15.86 3.62 -0.31
C PHE A 168 -15.65 5.09 0.08
N GLU A 169 -16.28 6.04 -0.64
CA GLU A 169 -16.28 7.45 -0.25
C GLU A 169 -16.92 7.65 1.13
N GLU A 170 -18.09 7.05 1.36
CA GLU A 170 -18.75 7.10 2.67
C GLU A 170 -17.86 6.49 3.76
N ALA A 171 -17.27 5.34 3.51
CA ALA A 171 -16.36 4.67 4.45
C ALA A 171 -15.13 5.54 4.77
N LYS A 172 -14.59 6.26 3.79
CA LYS A 172 -13.48 7.20 3.97
C LYS A 172 -13.91 8.44 4.77
N ALA A 173 -15.08 9.00 4.49
CA ALA A 173 -15.65 10.11 5.27
C ALA A 173 -15.87 9.71 6.73
N ARG A 174 -16.30 8.49 7.00
CA ARG A 174 -16.45 7.88 8.33
C ARG A 174 -15.13 7.45 8.98
N LYS A 175 -14.00 7.57 8.28
CA LYS A 175 -12.64 7.17 8.72
C LYS A 175 -12.48 5.66 9.04
N ILE A 176 -13.35 4.82 8.50
CA ILE A 176 -13.24 3.35 8.58
C ILE A 176 -12.34 2.78 7.48
N ILE A 177 -12.11 3.54 6.42
CA ILE A 177 -10.94 3.39 5.54
C ILE A 177 -10.22 4.73 5.43
N ARG A 178 -8.91 4.72 5.09
CA ARG A 178 -8.11 5.95 5.00
C ARG A 178 -7.86 6.38 3.56
N ALA A 179 -7.79 5.44 2.63
CA ALA A 179 -7.66 5.65 1.20
C ALA A 179 -8.46 4.59 0.44
N HIS A 180 -8.91 4.92 -0.76
CA HIS A 180 -9.56 3.99 -1.67
C HIS A 180 -8.86 3.98 -3.03
N GLY A 181 -9.19 2.99 -3.85
CA GLY A 181 -8.57 2.90 -5.16
C GLY A 181 -8.97 1.63 -5.89
N VAL A 182 -8.09 1.16 -6.77
CA VAL A 182 -8.39 0.06 -7.66
C VAL A 182 -7.17 -0.84 -7.92
N SER A 183 -7.45 -2.10 -8.17
CA SER A 183 -6.54 -3.10 -8.72
C SER A 183 -7.01 -3.46 -10.12
N CYS A 184 -6.37 -2.92 -11.15
CA CYS A 184 -6.71 -3.20 -12.55
C CYS A 184 -6.03 -4.47 -13.04
N HIS A 185 -6.71 -5.16 -13.99
CA HIS A 185 -6.22 -6.40 -14.59
C HIS A 185 -6.28 -6.37 -16.12
N THR A 186 -6.47 -5.20 -16.72
CA THR A 186 -6.40 -4.97 -18.17
C THR A 186 -5.93 -3.54 -18.45
N LEU A 187 -5.39 -3.30 -19.64
CA LEU A 187 -4.95 -1.96 -20.05
C LEU A 187 -6.11 -0.96 -20.20
N PRO A 188 -7.32 -1.32 -20.72
CA PRO A 188 -8.47 -0.43 -20.72
C PRO A 188 -8.87 0.04 -19.31
N ALA A 189 -9.01 -0.87 -18.36
CA ALA A 189 -9.31 -0.52 -16.98
C ALA A 189 -8.21 0.34 -16.32
N LEU A 190 -6.95 0.03 -16.58
CA LEU A 190 -5.79 0.77 -16.08
C LEU A 190 -5.77 2.20 -16.64
N THR A 191 -6.08 2.36 -17.94
CA THR A 191 -6.14 3.64 -18.62
C THR A 191 -7.19 4.56 -18.01
N LYS A 192 -8.36 4.02 -17.68
CA LYS A 192 -9.42 4.74 -16.98
C LYS A 192 -8.96 5.13 -15.56
N ALA A 193 -8.45 4.18 -14.80
CA ALA A 193 -7.98 4.39 -13.43
C ALA A 193 -6.90 5.47 -13.33
N ALA A 194 -6.00 5.55 -14.31
CA ALA A 194 -4.91 6.52 -14.32
C ALA A 194 -5.39 7.98 -14.36
N ARG A 195 -6.60 8.24 -14.85
CA ARG A 195 -7.18 9.58 -15.07
C ARG A 195 -8.31 9.92 -14.12
N LEU A 196 -8.76 8.98 -13.30
CA LEU A 196 -9.91 9.15 -12.43
C LEU A 196 -9.50 9.78 -11.10
N ASP A 197 -9.93 11.00 -10.82
CA ASP A 197 -9.59 11.74 -9.59
C ASP A 197 -10.03 11.01 -8.31
N TRP A 198 -11.06 10.16 -8.41
CA TRP A 198 -11.53 9.31 -7.32
C TRP A 198 -10.42 8.37 -6.82
N VAL A 199 -9.47 7.95 -7.67
CA VAL A 199 -8.44 6.98 -7.28
C VAL A 199 -7.35 7.63 -6.44
N ASP A 200 -7.28 7.26 -5.18
CA ASP A 200 -6.13 7.58 -4.31
C ASP A 200 -4.95 6.63 -4.57
N VAL A 201 -5.23 5.32 -4.75
CA VAL A 201 -4.22 4.25 -4.83
C VAL A 201 -4.49 3.31 -6.01
N ASN A 202 -3.47 3.09 -6.81
CA ASN A 202 -3.46 2.07 -7.87
C ASN A 202 -2.53 0.92 -7.48
N LEU A 203 -3.03 -0.31 -7.56
CA LEU A 203 -2.23 -1.52 -7.46
C LEU A 203 -2.00 -2.08 -8.87
N VAL A 204 -0.78 -1.92 -9.41
CA VAL A 204 -0.46 -2.13 -10.82
C VAL A 204 0.43 -3.35 -11.04
N ARG A 205 0.20 -4.07 -12.13
CA ARG A 205 1.04 -5.20 -12.55
C ARG A 205 2.25 -4.69 -13.31
N ILE A 206 3.46 -4.94 -12.80
CA ILE A 206 4.70 -4.43 -13.40
C ILE A 206 5.85 -5.41 -13.25
N ASN A 207 6.44 -5.84 -14.36
CA ASN A 207 7.73 -6.53 -14.45
C ASN A 207 8.24 -6.48 -15.90
N PRO A 208 9.56 -6.52 -16.14
CA PRO A 208 10.13 -6.38 -17.47
C PRO A 208 10.00 -7.63 -18.33
N GLN A 209 9.67 -8.78 -17.76
CA GLN A 209 9.44 -10.02 -18.51
C GLN A 209 8.02 -10.08 -19.10
N GLY A 210 7.10 -9.21 -18.67
CA GLY A 210 5.74 -9.14 -19.16
C GLY A 210 4.81 -10.24 -18.62
N ALA A 211 5.23 -10.94 -17.57
CA ALA A 211 4.42 -11.99 -16.96
C ALA A 211 3.25 -11.39 -16.19
N HIS A 212 2.02 -11.82 -16.50
CA HIS A 212 0.79 -11.37 -15.85
C HIS A 212 0.60 -9.84 -15.85
N ILE A 213 1.11 -9.10 -16.83
CA ILE A 213 0.85 -7.65 -16.96
C ILE A 213 -0.45 -7.37 -17.68
N ASP A 214 -0.88 -6.10 -17.67
CA ASP A 214 -2.13 -5.69 -18.29
C ASP A 214 -2.05 -5.72 -19.81
N THR A 215 -3.05 -6.32 -20.47
CA THR A 215 -3.18 -6.45 -21.91
C THR A 215 -4.33 -5.58 -22.43
N PRO A 216 -4.38 -5.29 -23.75
CA PRO A 216 -5.49 -4.58 -24.35
C PRO A 216 -6.84 -5.32 -24.31
N VAL A 217 -6.81 -6.64 -24.05
CA VAL A 217 -8.01 -7.49 -24.01
C VAL A 217 -8.69 -7.35 -22.66
N GLU A 218 -10.00 -7.09 -22.64
CA GLU A 218 -10.80 -6.97 -21.40
C GLU A 218 -11.12 -8.35 -20.79
N GLN A 219 -10.06 -9.12 -20.52
CA GLN A 219 -10.11 -10.42 -19.88
C GLN A 219 -8.98 -10.52 -18.83
N TRP A 220 -9.32 -10.86 -17.59
CA TRP A 220 -8.42 -10.77 -16.44
C TRP A 220 -7.20 -11.71 -16.51
N ASP A 221 -7.31 -12.81 -17.23
CA ASP A 221 -6.31 -13.88 -17.40
C ASP A 221 -5.79 -13.97 -18.85
N ALA A 222 -6.01 -12.95 -19.67
CA ALA A 222 -5.47 -12.89 -21.02
C ALA A 222 -3.95 -13.07 -21.00
N GLU A 223 -3.44 -13.83 -21.95
CA GLU A 223 -2.02 -14.09 -22.10
C GLU A 223 -1.25 -12.77 -22.31
N SER A 224 -0.19 -12.58 -21.54
CA SER A 224 0.62 -11.37 -21.56
C SER A 224 2.09 -11.66 -21.83
N ASN A 225 2.78 -10.67 -22.36
CA ASN A 225 4.20 -10.73 -22.63
C ASN A 225 4.85 -9.34 -22.55
N ALA A 226 6.16 -9.25 -22.73
CA ALA A 226 6.91 -8.01 -22.58
C ALA A 226 6.50 -6.89 -23.56
N SER A 227 5.86 -7.19 -24.69
CA SER A 227 5.41 -6.18 -25.65
C SER A 227 4.28 -5.29 -25.12
N HIS A 228 3.54 -5.75 -24.12
CA HIS A 228 2.48 -4.96 -23.46
C HIS A 228 3.04 -3.93 -22.45
N LEU A 229 4.26 -4.14 -21.97
CA LEU A 229 4.84 -3.33 -20.89
C LEU A 229 4.92 -1.82 -21.22
N PRO A 230 5.32 -1.36 -22.42
CA PRO A 230 5.39 0.07 -22.70
C PRO A 230 4.06 0.80 -22.47
N ALA A 231 2.95 0.22 -22.92
CA ALA A 231 1.61 0.80 -22.74
C ALA A 231 1.22 0.87 -21.26
N VAL A 232 1.56 -0.13 -20.47
CA VAL A 232 1.34 -0.13 -19.01
C VAL A 232 2.15 0.98 -18.34
N LEU A 233 3.44 1.12 -18.70
CA LEU A 233 4.31 2.16 -18.13
C LEU A 233 3.80 3.57 -18.42
N GLU A 234 3.24 3.81 -19.62
CA GLU A 234 2.64 5.10 -19.96
C GLU A 234 1.45 5.43 -19.03
N GLN A 235 0.58 4.46 -18.70
CA GLN A 235 -0.51 4.71 -17.77
C GLN A 235 0.03 4.96 -16.34
N ILE A 236 1.06 4.26 -15.92
CA ILE A 236 1.68 4.51 -14.62
C ILE A 236 2.29 5.93 -14.54
N LYS A 237 2.90 6.42 -15.62
CA LYS A 237 3.37 7.81 -15.68
C LYS A 237 2.23 8.82 -15.51
N VAL A 238 1.05 8.58 -16.13
CA VAL A 238 -0.14 9.41 -15.94
C VAL A 238 -0.60 9.39 -14.49
N MET A 239 -0.62 8.21 -13.82
CA MET A 239 -0.93 8.11 -12.39
C MET A 239 0.03 8.97 -11.55
N ARG A 240 1.33 8.94 -11.87
CA ARG A 240 2.33 9.77 -11.17
C ARG A 240 2.09 11.27 -11.38
N GLN A 241 1.76 11.70 -12.59
CA GLN A 241 1.39 13.10 -12.89
C GLN A 241 0.17 13.55 -12.09
N ASN A 242 -0.82 12.67 -11.91
CA ASN A 242 -2.01 12.90 -11.09
C ASN A 242 -1.76 12.69 -9.58
N ARG A 243 -0.51 12.39 -9.20
CA ARG A 243 -0.08 12.16 -7.81
C ARG A 243 -0.84 11.03 -7.10
N HIS A 244 -1.31 10.04 -7.85
CA HIS A 244 -1.86 8.83 -7.24
C HIS A 244 -0.77 8.05 -6.50
N GLY A 245 -1.13 7.34 -5.45
CA GLY A 245 -0.30 6.29 -4.87
C GLY A 245 -0.20 5.12 -5.84
N VAL A 246 1.01 4.65 -6.11
CA VAL A 246 1.25 3.55 -7.05
C VAL A 246 2.02 2.44 -6.35
N ILE A 247 1.39 1.26 -6.25
CA ILE A 247 2.00 0.07 -5.67
C ILE A 247 2.17 -0.98 -6.77
N GLY A 248 3.41 -1.46 -6.95
CA GLY A 248 3.71 -2.51 -7.92
C GLY A 248 3.40 -3.90 -7.39
N MET A 249 2.70 -4.71 -8.17
CA MET A 249 2.49 -6.14 -7.92
C MET A 249 2.98 -6.99 -9.10
N LYS A 250 2.99 -8.32 -8.94
CA LYS A 250 3.53 -9.30 -9.90
C LYS A 250 5.03 -9.14 -10.16
N ILE A 251 5.74 -8.57 -9.20
CA ILE A 251 7.17 -8.28 -9.27
C ILE A 251 8.01 -9.54 -9.50
N ILE A 252 7.56 -10.68 -8.98
CA ILE A 252 8.22 -11.98 -9.18
C ILE A 252 7.37 -12.92 -10.06
N GLY A 253 6.62 -12.36 -11.04
CA GLY A 253 5.80 -13.15 -11.96
C GLY A 253 4.76 -14.04 -11.27
N ASN A 254 4.17 -13.60 -10.14
CA ASN A 254 3.24 -14.43 -9.34
C ASN A 254 3.85 -15.76 -8.84
N GLY A 255 5.19 -15.82 -8.76
CA GLY A 255 5.96 -17.03 -8.40
C GLY A 255 6.56 -17.76 -9.60
N ASP A 256 6.34 -17.30 -10.83
CA ASP A 256 6.88 -17.93 -12.04
C ASP A 256 8.39 -17.65 -12.23
N PHE A 257 8.92 -16.56 -11.63
CA PHE A 257 10.35 -16.24 -11.68
C PHE A 257 11.13 -17.10 -10.67
N THR A 258 11.30 -18.38 -11.02
CA THR A 258 12.00 -19.34 -10.16
C THR A 258 13.52 -19.16 -10.17
N GLN A 259 14.09 -18.58 -11.25
CA GLN A 259 15.51 -18.30 -11.32
C GLN A 259 15.85 -17.01 -10.56
N PRO A 260 16.95 -17.00 -9.78
CA PRO A 260 17.40 -15.81 -9.05
C PRO A 260 17.62 -14.59 -9.93
N GLU A 261 18.11 -14.80 -11.15
CA GLU A 261 18.42 -13.75 -12.15
C GLU A 261 17.15 -13.05 -12.62
N ASP A 262 16.05 -13.79 -12.81
CA ASP A 262 14.75 -13.23 -13.20
C ASP A 262 14.18 -12.33 -12.10
N ARG A 263 14.26 -12.78 -10.84
CA ARG A 263 13.85 -11.97 -9.69
C ARG A 263 14.70 -10.72 -9.55
N GLU A 264 16.01 -10.84 -9.69
CA GLU A 264 16.95 -9.70 -9.67
C GLU A 264 16.63 -8.70 -10.78
N LYS A 265 16.45 -9.17 -12.01
CA LYS A 265 16.11 -8.33 -13.16
C LYS A 265 14.82 -7.55 -12.93
N SER A 266 13.79 -8.23 -12.45
CA SER A 266 12.47 -7.62 -12.24
C SER A 266 12.47 -6.62 -11.08
N ILE A 267 13.02 -6.97 -9.94
CA ILE A 267 13.12 -6.08 -8.78
C ILE A 267 13.93 -4.85 -9.13
N ARG A 268 15.08 -5.01 -9.75
CA ARG A 268 15.93 -3.91 -10.18
C ARG A 268 15.21 -2.97 -11.14
N PHE A 269 14.57 -3.50 -12.19
CA PHE A 269 13.79 -2.73 -13.13
C PHE A 269 12.72 -1.89 -12.41
N THR A 270 11.94 -2.52 -11.55
CA THR A 270 10.84 -1.86 -10.86
C THR A 270 11.33 -0.77 -9.92
N MET A 271 12.37 -1.04 -9.11
CA MET A 271 12.91 -0.06 -8.17
C MET A 271 13.59 1.12 -8.87
N GLN A 272 14.27 0.88 -9.98
CA GLN A 272 14.98 1.91 -10.74
C GLN A 272 14.07 2.71 -11.67
N SER A 273 12.85 2.25 -11.94
CA SER A 273 11.89 2.96 -12.79
C SER A 273 11.46 4.31 -12.23
N GLY A 274 11.47 4.49 -10.91
CA GLY A 274 10.91 5.67 -10.24
C GLY A 274 9.38 5.80 -10.36
N LEU A 275 8.70 4.78 -10.90
CA LEU A 275 7.28 4.82 -11.23
C LEU A 275 6.36 4.32 -10.11
N VAL A 276 6.90 3.56 -9.15
CA VAL A 276 6.12 3.02 -8.02
C VAL A 276 6.60 3.59 -6.69
N ASP A 277 5.68 3.82 -5.76
CA ASP A 277 6.01 4.22 -4.38
C ASP A 277 6.49 3.02 -3.56
N ALA A 278 5.79 1.89 -3.72
CA ALA A 278 6.05 0.65 -3.01
C ALA A 278 5.80 -0.57 -3.92
N VAL A 279 6.21 -1.73 -3.45
CA VAL A 279 5.93 -3.02 -4.11
C VAL A 279 5.40 -4.03 -3.11
N VAL A 280 4.62 -5.00 -3.60
CA VAL A 280 4.11 -6.10 -2.79
C VAL A 280 4.56 -7.44 -3.37
N ILE A 281 5.10 -8.31 -2.50
CA ILE A 281 5.58 -9.65 -2.83
C ILE A 281 4.97 -10.64 -1.82
N GLY A 282 4.51 -11.78 -2.30
CA GLY A 282 4.05 -12.88 -1.45
C GLY A 282 5.21 -13.81 -1.11
N PHE A 283 5.29 -14.22 0.16
CA PHE A 283 6.37 -15.04 0.70
C PHE A 283 5.85 -16.36 1.26
N LYS A 284 6.70 -17.39 1.22
CA LYS A 284 6.46 -18.69 1.85
C LYS A 284 7.58 -19.11 2.82
N SER A 285 8.65 -18.31 2.93
CA SER A 285 9.73 -18.54 3.89
C SER A 285 10.40 -17.21 4.30
N THR A 286 11.12 -17.22 5.42
CA THR A 286 11.96 -16.08 5.86
C THR A 286 13.08 -15.80 4.87
N ALA A 287 13.65 -16.83 4.27
CA ALA A 287 14.71 -16.68 3.26
C ALA A 287 14.23 -15.87 2.03
N GLU A 288 12.97 -16.03 1.60
CA GLU A 288 12.41 -15.23 0.51
C GLU A 288 12.21 -13.76 0.92
N ILE A 289 11.88 -13.49 2.20
CA ILE A 289 11.80 -12.13 2.75
C ILE A 289 13.18 -11.48 2.72
N ASP A 290 14.19 -12.17 3.23
CA ASP A 290 15.57 -11.68 3.28
C ASP A 290 16.13 -11.43 1.88
N GLU A 291 15.87 -12.35 0.94
CA GLU A 291 16.26 -12.20 -0.47
C GLU A 291 15.62 -10.94 -1.09
N ALA A 292 14.32 -10.72 -0.88
CA ALA A 292 13.62 -9.56 -1.42
C ALA A 292 14.17 -8.25 -0.85
N ILE A 293 14.39 -8.18 0.47
CA ILE A 293 15.01 -7.03 1.14
C ILE A 293 16.38 -6.73 0.55
N LEU A 294 17.24 -7.75 0.44
CA LEU A 294 18.59 -7.61 -0.09
C LEU A 294 18.59 -7.07 -1.54
N ARG A 295 17.76 -7.67 -2.41
CA ARG A 295 17.68 -7.29 -3.82
C ARG A 295 17.14 -5.87 -4.00
N ILE A 296 16.12 -5.47 -3.24
CA ILE A 296 15.60 -4.11 -3.28
C ILE A 296 16.65 -3.12 -2.78
N ASN A 297 17.34 -3.40 -1.69
CA ASN A 297 18.41 -2.55 -1.16
C ASN A 297 19.54 -2.36 -2.18
N ASN A 298 19.95 -3.44 -2.86
CA ASN A 298 20.98 -3.39 -3.89
C ASN A 298 20.52 -2.59 -5.12
N ALA A 299 19.25 -2.72 -5.52
CA ALA A 299 18.70 -1.97 -6.64
C ALA A 299 18.67 -0.46 -6.36
N LEU A 300 18.26 -0.08 -5.14
CA LEU A 300 18.19 1.31 -4.69
C LEU A 300 19.58 1.95 -4.48
N ALA A 301 20.57 1.19 -4.04
CA ALA A 301 21.92 1.70 -3.84
C ALA A 301 22.63 2.11 -5.14
N ARG A 302 22.16 1.64 -6.30
CA ARG A 302 22.72 1.96 -7.62
C ARG A 302 22.07 3.18 -8.26
N THR A 303 21.01 3.73 -7.68
CA THR A 303 20.31 4.93 -8.15
C THR A 303 20.64 6.18 -7.33
N ALA A 304 21.32 6.01 -6.20
CA ALA A 304 21.82 7.08 -5.33
C ALA A 304 23.27 7.42 -5.66
#